data_4cfcf5ef27a420f922c62d275b52d6ad
#
_entry.id   4cfcf5ef27a420f922c62d275b52d6ad
#
_cell.length_a   1.000
_cell.length_b   1.000
_cell.length_c   1.000
_cell.angle_alpha   90.00
_cell.angle_beta   90.00
_cell.angle_gamma   90.00
#
_symmetry.space_group_name_H-M   'P 1'
#
loop_
_entity.id
_entity.type
_entity.pdbx_description
1 polymer ?
#
loop_
_entity_poly.entity_id
_entity_poly.type
_entity_poly.pdbx_seq_one_letter_code
_entity_poly.pdbx_strand_id
1 'polypeptide(L)'
;AKRFFRNRLAVVGLTMLVVMFVFSFIGGLVSPYGQDEQFYTYTHMDKEYVGVVKNNDLRYTINDGQEFGSILQAQLMLAIGKNADSFEYKDVTYEVEKEGEDLYLISSNGTVLAIAAKDIVNAADGAEASALTFAVKHEALKAYANGETAFTADGQDYTLDADGNILSGGVELGYVSRFVVQAKENGV
;
A
#
# COMPACT_ATOMS: atom_id res chain seq x y z
N ALA A 1 -14.87 13.81 58.13
CA ALA A 1 -14.15 14.51 57.06
C ALA A 1 -12.81 15.11 57.50
N LYS A 2 -12.73 15.86 58.62
CA LYS A 2 -11.48 16.51 59.05
C LYS A 2 -10.32 15.57 59.41
N ARG A 3 -10.56 14.34 59.87
CA ARG A 3 -9.52 13.33 60.15
C ARG A 3 -8.95 12.70 58.89
N PHE A 4 -9.70 12.60 57.83
CA PHE A 4 -9.28 12.05 56.54
C PHE A 4 -8.26 12.95 55.84
N PHE A 5 -8.53 14.26 55.79
CA PHE A 5 -7.63 15.24 55.17
C PHE A 5 -6.30 15.45 55.94
N ARG A 6 -6.22 14.97 57.18
CA ARG A 6 -4.98 15.01 57.99
C ARG A 6 -4.02 13.87 57.64
N ASN A 7 -4.53 12.82 56.99
CA ASN A 7 -3.70 11.70 56.53
C ASN A 7 -3.24 11.96 55.08
N ARG A 8 -1.97 12.31 54.89
CA ARG A 8 -1.39 12.63 53.56
C ARG A 8 -1.52 11.48 52.56
N LEU A 9 -1.36 10.24 53.02
CA LEU A 9 -1.54 9.04 52.19
C LEU A 9 -2.98 8.88 51.68
N ALA A 10 -3.98 9.15 52.52
CA ALA A 10 -5.37 9.08 52.15
C ALA A 10 -5.77 10.15 51.13
N VAL A 11 -5.17 11.35 51.22
CA VAL A 11 -5.37 12.46 50.27
C VAL A 11 -4.75 12.10 48.92
N VAL A 12 -3.54 11.53 48.91
CA VAL A 12 -2.88 11.08 47.67
C VAL A 12 -3.70 9.98 46.97
N GLY A 13 -4.18 8.97 47.72
CA GLY A 13 -5.01 7.92 47.19
C GLY A 13 -6.34 8.43 46.60
N LEU A 14 -7.00 9.36 47.30
CA LEU A 14 -8.20 10.00 46.79
C LEU A 14 -7.95 10.79 45.51
N THR A 15 -6.84 11.54 45.47
CA THR A 15 -6.47 12.33 44.28
C THR A 15 -6.22 11.43 43.06
N MET A 16 -5.48 10.32 43.24
CA MET A 16 -5.27 9.33 42.19
C MET A 16 -6.59 8.75 41.70
N LEU A 17 -7.51 8.42 42.60
CA LEU A 17 -8.81 7.85 42.26
C LEU A 17 -9.67 8.84 41.47
N VAL A 18 -9.67 10.12 41.88
CA VAL A 18 -10.37 11.21 41.15
C VAL A 18 -9.77 11.39 39.75
N VAL A 19 -8.44 11.41 39.63
CA VAL A 19 -7.75 11.55 38.34
C VAL A 19 -8.10 10.37 37.41
N MET A 20 -8.05 9.14 37.92
CA MET A 20 -8.46 7.96 37.11
C MET A 20 -9.94 8.03 36.69
N PHE A 21 -10.80 8.52 37.59
CA PHE A 21 -12.23 8.64 37.28
C PHE A 21 -12.47 9.70 36.19
N VAL A 22 -11.83 10.84 36.30
CA VAL A 22 -11.87 11.92 35.30
C VAL A 22 -11.33 11.43 33.97
N PHE A 23 -10.21 10.69 33.96
CA PHE A 23 -9.61 10.14 32.74
C PHE A 23 -10.52 9.11 32.09
N SER A 24 -11.23 8.28 32.87
CA SER A 24 -12.17 7.28 32.36
C SER A 24 -13.37 7.90 31.65
N PHE A 25 -13.89 9.03 32.14
CA PHE A 25 -15.04 9.69 31.54
C PHE A 25 -14.68 10.69 30.43
N ILE A 26 -13.56 11.37 30.57
CA ILE A 26 -13.12 12.38 29.59
C ILE A 26 -12.33 11.73 28.45
N GLY A 27 -11.62 10.61 28.71
CA GLY A 27 -10.80 9.92 27.71
C GLY A 27 -11.59 9.54 26.45
N GLY A 28 -12.83 9.07 26.62
CA GLY A 28 -13.72 8.76 25.50
C GLY A 28 -14.25 9.99 24.74
N LEU A 29 -14.30 11.16 25.37
CA LEU A 29 -14.73 12.42 24.77
C LEU A 29 -13.59 13.13 24.01
N VAL A 30 -12.34 12.90 24.42
CA VAL A 30 -11.15 13.50 23.82
C VAL A 30 -10.54 12.60 22.74
N SER A 31 -10.89 11.31 22.75
CA SER A 31 -10.47 10.39 21.69
C SER A 31 -11.15 10.76 20.36
N PRO A 32 -10.38 11.01 19.30
CA PRO A 32 -10.93 11.25 17.97
C PRO A 32 -11.51 9.97 17.33
N TYR A 33 -11.41 8.83 18.01
CA TYR A 33 -11.85 7.52 17.51
C TYR A 33 -13.18 7.11 18.14
N GLY A 34 -14.14 6.68 17.29
CA GLY A 34 -15.39 6.10 17.75
C GLY A 34 -15.18 4.76 18.47
N GLN A 35 -16.07 4.39 19.39
CA GLN A 35 -15.99 3.11 20.12
C GLN A 35 -16.14 1.89 19.21
N ASP A 36 -16.76 2.06 18.04
CA ASP A 36 -17.02 1.02 17.05
C ASP A 36 -16.19 1.19 15.77
N GLU A 37 -15.17 2.05 15.79
CA GLU A 37 -14.32 2.27 14.63
C GLU A 37 -13.42 1.06 14.41
N GLN A 38 -13.79 0.21 13.46
CA GLN A 38 -12.99 -0.93 13.06
C GLN A 38 -12.01 -0.50 11.98
N PHE A 39 -10.73 -0.57 12.29
CA PHE A 39 -9.66 -0.32 11.31
C PHE A 39 -9.49 -1.59 10.46
N TYR A 40 -10.12 -1.61 9.30
CA TYR A 40 -9.92 -2.70 8.36
C TYR A 40 -8.57 -2.50 7.66
N THR A 41 -7.74 -3.53 7.70
CA THR A 41 -6.41 -3.57 7.06
C THR A 41 -6.47 -3.51 5.52
N TYR A 42 -7.64 -3.48 4.93
CA TYR A 42 -7.87 -3.59 3.48
C TYR A 42 -8.27 -2.28 2.81
N THR A 43 -8.75 -1.31 3.54
CA THR A 43 -9.14 -0.03 2.97
C THR A 43 -7.96 0.93 3.05
N HIS A 44 -7.36 1.22 1.90
CA HIS A 44 -6.49 2.36 1.63
C HIS A 44 -5.77 2.92 2.86
N MET A 45 -4.76 2.21 3.33
CA MET A 45 -3.96 2.67 4.46
C MET A 45 -3.01 3.80 4.05
N ASP A 46 -3.55 4.89 3.53
CA ASP A 46 -2.82 6.15 3.37
C ASP A 46 -2.76 6.96 4.68
N LYS A 47 -3.42 6.51 5.72
CA LYS A 47 -3.33 7.15 7.02
C LYS A 47 -1.98 6.82 7.63
N GLU A 48 -1.23 7.86 7.96
CA GLU A 48 0.03 7.77 8.71
C GLU A 48 -0.27 7.28 10.13
N TYR A 49 -0.32 5.99 10.34
CA TYR A 49 -0.35 5.43 11.67
C TYR A 49 1.06 5.45 12.27
N VAL A 50 1.16 5.78 13.55
CA VAL A 50 2.42 5.68 14.28
C VAL A 50 2.94 4.25 14.18
N GLY A 51 4.13 4.10 13.61
CA GLY A 51 4.78 2.79 13.45
C GLY A 51 4.51 2.08 12.12
N VAL A 52 3.74 2.67 11.19
CA VAL A 52 3.55 2.11 9.84
C VAL A 52 4.45 2.85 8.85
N VAL A 53 5.28 2.14 8.15
CA VAL A 53 6.18 2.68 7.11
C VAL A 53 5.73 2.14 5.76
N LYS A 54 5.54 3.04 4.79
CA LYS A 54 5.30 2.63 3.39
C LYS A 54 6.53 1.90 2.87
N ASN A 55 6.33 0.75 2.25
CA ASN A 55 7.41 0.03 1.62
C ASN A 55 7.89 0.81 0.40
N ASN A 56 9.20 1.01 0.32
CA ASN A 56 9.86 1.64 -0.83
C ASN A 56 10.48 0.63 -1.79
N ASP A 57 10.37 -0.67 -1.48
CA ASP A 57 10.88 -1.71 -2.36
C ASP A 57 9.93 -1.93 -3.54
N LEU A 58 10.51 -2.17 -4.71
CA LEU A 58 9.73 -2.54 -5.89
C LEU A 58 9.06 -3.89 -5.70
N ARG A 59 7.80 -3.96 -6.10
CA ARG A 59 7.01 -5.17 -6.23
C ARG A 59 6.90 -5.55 -7.71
N TYR A 60 6.78 -6.84 -7.97
CA TYR A 60 6.81 -7.36 -9.31
C TYR A 60 5.47 -8.04 -9.63
N THR A 61 4.80 -7.57 -10.67
CA THR A 61 3.66 -8.26 -11.27
C THR A 61 4.18 -8.96 -12.52
N ILE A 62 4.17 -10.28 -12.52
CA ILE A 62 4.69 -11.09 -13.63
C ILE A 62 3.56 -11.35 -14.62
N ASN A 63 3.85 -11.23 -15.91
CA ASN A 63 2.89 -11.52 -16.96
C ASN A 63 2.61 -13.03 -17.05
N ASP A 64 1.38 -13.38 -17.38
CA ASP A 64 0.94 -14.77 -17.43
C ASP A 64 1.83 -15.62 -18.37
N GLY A 65 2.26 -16.75 -17.86
CA GLY A 65 3.13 -17.66 -18.60
C GLY A 65 4.59 -17.20 -18.72
N GLN A 66 4.98 -16.09 -18.08
CA GLN A 66 6.36 -15.59 -18.07
C GLN A 66 7.04 -15.87 -16.72
N GLU A 67 8.36 -15.85 -16.71
CA GLU A 67 9.17 -16.00 -15.51
C GLU A 67 10.04 -14.75 -15.28
N PHE A 68 9.98 -14.21 -14.08
CA PHE A 68 10.85 -13.10 -13.66
C PHE A 68 11.40 -13.38 -12.26
N GLY A 69 12.41 -14.26 -12.22
CA GLY A 69 12.99 -14.76 -10.98
C GLY A 69 13.84 -13.73 -10.24
N SER A 70 14.21 -14.05 -8.99
CA SER A 70 14.93 -13.16 -8.07
C SER A 70 16.27 -12.62 -8.63
N ILE A 71 16.95 -13.38 -9.48
CA ILE A 71 18.20 -12.92 -10.12
C ILE A 71 17.91 -11.78 -11.10
N LEU A 72 16.87 -11.93 -11.93
CA LEU A 72 16.44 -10.85 -12.87
C LEU A 72 15.98 -9.61 -12.11
N GLN A 73 15.26 -9.79 -11.00
CA GLN A 73 14.87 -8.71 -10.11
C GLN A 73 16.08 -7.95 -9.54
N ALA A 74 17.12 -8.67 -9.12
CA ALA A 74 18.36 -8.06 -8.66
C ALA A 74 19.10 -7.30 -9.77
N GLN A 75 19.16 -7.86 -11.00
CA GLN A 75 19.76 -7.20 -12.15
C GLN A 75 18.98 -5.92 -12.54
N LEU A 76 17.66 -6.00 -12.51
CA LEU A 76 16.79 -4.83 -12.72
C LEU A 76 17.09 -3.72 -11.72
N MET A 77 17.20 -4.04 -10.43
CA MET A 77 17.54 -3.06 -9.38
C MET A 77 18.88 -2.37 -9.65
N LEU A 78 19.87 -3.13 -10.12
CA LEU A 78 21.16 -2.57 -10.51
C LEU A 78 21.05 -1.67 -11.76
N ALA A 79 20.22 -2.05 -12.74
CA ALA A 79 19.98 -1.25 -13.94
C ALA A 79 19.28 0.06 -13.59
N ILE A 80 18.23 0.01 -12.77
CA ILE A 80 17.52 1.20 -12.27
C ILE A 80 18.46 2.13 -11.49
N GLY A 81 19.30 1.58 -10.62
CA GLY A 81 20.29 2.34 -9.86
C GLY A 81 21.34 3.04 -10.73
N LYS A 82 21.56 2.56 -11.95
CA LYS A 82 22.45 3.16 -12.95
C LYS A 82 21.72 4.02 -13.99
N ASN A 83 20.40 4.17 -13.90
CA ASN A 83 19.53 4.75 -14.92
C ASN A 83 19.77 4.13 -16.32
N ALA A 84 19.91 2.80 -16.37
CA ALA A 84 20.11 2.06 -17.61
C ALA A 84 18.74 1.60 -18.15
N ASP A 85 18.54 1.73 -19.45
CA ASP A 85 17.30 1.34 -20.16
C ASP A 85 17.30 -0.15 -20.53
N SER A 86 18.36 -0.88 -20.18
CA SER A 86 18.47 -2.33 -20.42
C SER A 86 19.53 -2.97 -19.52
N PHE A 87 19.43 -4.29 -19.38
CA PHE A 87 20.47 -5.12 -18.76
C PHE A 87 20.57 -6.47 -19.47
N GLU A 88 21.69 -7.11 -19.35
CA GLU A 88 21.94 -8.44 -19.93
C GLU A 88 22.07 -9.51 -18.81
N TYR A 89 21.44 -10.64 -19.06
CA TYR A 89 21.61 -11.83 -18.22
C TYR A 89 21.56 -13.10 -19.08
N LYS A 90 22.61 -13.93 -19.00
CA LYS A 90 22.76 -15.17 -19.78
C LYS A 90 22.56 -14.98 -21.28
N ASP A 91 23.24 -14.00 -21.85
CA ASP A 91 23.17 -13.65 -23.28
C ASP A 91 21.77 -13.22 -23.78
N VAL A 92 20.90 -12.85 -22.85
CA VAL A 92 19.56 -12.29 -23.12
C VAL A 92 19.53 -10.85 -22.69
N THR A 93 19.09 -9.98 -23.59
CA THR A 93 18.86 -8.55 -23.30
C THR A 93 17.45 -8.34 -22.77
N TYR A 94 17.37 -7.63 -21.68
CA TYR A 94 16.11 -7.17 -21.04
C TYR A 94 16.03 -5.67 -21.17
N GLU A 95 14.96 -5.20 -21.75
CA GLU A 95 14.65 -3.78 -21.91
C GLU A 95 13.88 -3.31 -20.68
N VAL A 96 14.20 -2.09 -20.20
CA VAL A 96 13.59 -1.47 -19.03
C VAL A 96 13.01 -0.13 -19.44
N GLU A 97 11.71 -0.05 -19.55
CA GLU A 97 11.00 1.18 -19.89
C GLU A 97 10.43 1.81 -18.62
N LYS A 98 10.80 3.07 -18.37
CA LYS A 98 10.25 3.82 -17.25
C LYS A 98 8.97 4.52 -17.70
N GLU A 99 7.82 4.10 -17.20
CA GLU A 99 6.49 4.62 -17.57
C GLU A 99 5.90 5.61 -16.58
N GLY A 100 6.53 5.77 -15.40
CA GLY A 100 6.07 6.69 -14.37
C GLY A 100 7.06 6.83 -13.24
N GLU A 101 6.67 7.53 -12.18
CA GLU A 101 7.45 7.57 -10.95
C GLU A 101 7.40 6.18 -10.30
N ASP A 102 8.57 5.54 -10.15
CA ASP A 102 8.69 4.20 -9.59
C ASP A 102 7.88 3.09 -10.30
N LEU A 103 7.62 3.28 -11.61
CA LEU A 103 6.94 2.31 -12.46
C LEU A 103 7.82 1.97 -13.67
N TYR A 104 8.12 0.69 -13.82
CA TYR A 104 9.00 0.16 -14.87
C TYR A 104 8.34 -1.04 -15.54
N LEU A 105 8.32 -1.04 -16.88
CA LEU A 105 7.93 -2.17 -17.70
C LEU A 105 9.18 -2.91 -18.16
N ILE A 106 9.19 -4.23 -18.00
CA ILE A 106 10.32 -5.07 -18.35
C ILE A 106 9.91 -5.99 -19.50
N SER A 107 10.67 -5.93 -20.60
CA SER A 107 10.45 -6.76 -21.77
C SER A 107 11.74 -7.45 -22.21
N SER A 108 11.60 -8.48 -23.00
CA SER A 108 12.70 -9.16 -23.69
C SER A 108 12.22 -9.72 -25.01
N ASN A 109 12.97 -9.50 -26.09
CA ASN A 109 12.64 -9.95 -27.45
C ASN A 109 11.21 -9.54 -27.88
N GLY A 110 10.77 -8.34 -27.48
CA GLY A 110 9.43 -7.83 -27.78
C GLY A 110 8.29 -8.44 -26.96
N THR A 111 8.61 -9.29 -25.96
CA THR A 111 7.62 -9.86 -25.05
C THR A 111 7.71 -9.17 -23.69
N VAL A 112 6.58 -8.69 -23.18
CA VAL A 112 6.50 -8.10 -21.85
C VAL A 112 6.53 -9.23 -20.81
N LEU A 113 7.45 -9.13 -19.86
CA LEU A 113 7.69 -10.13 -18.83
C LEU A 113 7.06 -9.77 -17.48
N ALA A 114 7.25 -8.52 -17.06
CA ALA A 114 6.83 -8.08 -15.75
C ALA A 114 6.68 -6.55 -15.67
N ILE A 115 5.97 -6.12 -14.65
CA ILE A 115 5.94 -4.74 -14.18
C ILE A 115 6.65 -4.69 -12.84
N ALA A 116 7.51 -3.70 -12.63
CA ALA A 116 8.10 -3.39 -11.35
C ALA A 116 7.59 -2.02 -10.88
N ALA A 117 6.90 -1.98 -9.75
CA ALA A 117 6.35 -0.76 -9.18
C ALA A 117 6.39 -0.80 -7.65
N LYS A 118 6.32 0.36 -7.02
CA LYS A 118 6.14 0.44 -5.56
C LYS A 118 4.69 0.18 -5.15
N ASP A 119 3.75 0.49 -6.03
CA ASP A 119 2.34 0.24 -5.85
C ASP A 119 1.92 -1.08 -6.50
N ILE A 120 0.89 -1.71 -5.99
CA ILE A 120 0.35 -2.98 -6.49
C ILE A 120 -1.15 -2.87 -6.70
N VAL A 121 -1.67 -3.68 -7.62
CA VAL A 121 -3.12 -3.83 -7.82
C VAL A 121 -3.60 -5.07 -7.08
N ASN A 122 -4.59 -4.88 -6.22
CA ASN A 122 -5.27 -5.94 -5.47
C ASN A 122 -6.70 -6.09 -5.98
N ALA A 123 -7.25 -7.31 -5.89
CA ALA A 123 -8.66 -7.53 -6.18
C ALA A 123 -9.53 -6.99 -5.03
N ALA A 124 -10.69 -6.42 -5.37
CA ALA A 124 -11.70 -6.06 -4.39
C ALA A 124 -12.34 -7.30 -3.77
N ASP A 125 -12.89 -7.16 -2.57
CA ASP A 125 -13.57 -8.25 -1.90
C ASP A 125 -14.78 -8.73 -2.72
N GLY A 126 -14.76 -10.01 -3.08
CA GLY A 126 -15.81 -10.62 -3.91
C GLY A 126 -15.65 -10.39 -5.42
N ALA A 127 -14.67 -9.66 -5.88
CA ALA A 127 -14.34 -9.56 -7.30
C ALA A 127 -13.58 -10.80 -7.78
N GLU A 128 -13.85 -11.22 -9.02
CA GLU A 128 -13.10 -12.31 -9.63
C GLU A 128 -11.68 -11.82 -9.97
N ALA A 129 -10.67 -12.51 -9.43
CA ALA A 129 -9.27 -12.20 -9.71
C ALA A 129 -8.93 -12.28 -11.22
N SER A 130 -9.67 -13.07 -11.98
CA SER A 130 -9.56 -13.19 -13.44
C SER A 130 -9.93 -11.90 -14.20
N ALA A 131 -10.70 -11.01 -13.58
CA ALA A 131 -11.03 -9.71 -14.17
C ALA A 131 -9.84 -8.73 -14.16
N LEU A 132 -8.86 -8.95 -13.30
CA LEU A 132 -7.64 -8.16 -13.21
C LEU A 132 -6.51 -8.84 -14.00
N THR A 133 -6.60 -8.81 -15.31
CA THR A 133 -5.55 -9.31 -16.20
C THR A 133 -4.24 -8.54 -16.00
N PHE A 134 -3.15 -9.04 -16.56
CA PHE A 134 -1.87 -8.31 -16.54
C PHE A 134 -2.02 -6.93 -17.20
N ALA A 135 -2.73 -6.84 -18.33
CA ALA A 135 -2.97 -5.58 -19.03
C ALA A 135 -3.75 -4.57 -18.18
N VAL A 136 -4.80 -5.01 -17.47
CA VAL A 136 -5.57 -4.17 -16.55
C VAL A 136 -4.70 -3.66 -15.42
N LYS A 137 -3.87 -4.52 -14.81
CA LYS A 137 -2.95 -4.13 -13.73
C LYS A 137 -1.90 -3.15 -14.23
N HIS A 138 -1.37 -3.34 -15.42
CA HIS A 138 -0.39 -2.46 -16.03
C HIS A 138 -0.95 -1.05 -16.26
N GLU A 139 -2.06 -0.98 -17.01
CA GLU A 139 -2.68 0.32 -17.33
C GLU A 139 -3.22 1.04 -16.09
N ALA A 140 -3.73 0.30 -15.10
CA ALA A 140 -4.15 0.87 -13.81
C ALA A 140 -2.98 1.50 -13.05
N LEU A 141 -1.83 0.81 -12.94
CA LEU A 141 -0.64 1.36 -12.29
C LEU A 141 -0.10 2.58 -13.04
N LYS A 142 -0.14 2.56 -14.37
CA LYS A 142 0.28 3.67 -15.22
C LYS A 142 -0.63 4.89 -15.06
N ALA A 143 -1.94 4.69 -15.11
CA ALA A 143 -2.94 5.73 -14.88
C ALA A 143 -2.79 6.34 -13.47
N TYR A 144 -2.64 5.48 -12.45
CA TYR A 144 -2.43 5.92 -11.08
C TYR A 144 -1.15 6.75 -10.90
N ALA A 145 -0.03 6.29 -11.45
CA ALA A 145 1.25 7.00 -11.40
C ALA A 145 1.21 8.37 -12.10
N ASN A 146 0.38 8.51 -13.14
CA ASN A 146 0.22 9.73 -13.92
C ASN A 146 -0.93 10.63 -13.41
N GLY A 147 -1.70 10.19 -12.39
CA GLY A 147 -2.84 10.93 -11.87
C GLY A 147 -4.04 10.96 -12.83
N GLU A 148 -4.15 9.96 -13.69
CA GLU A 148 -5.27 9.80 -14.61
C GLU A 148 -6.46 9.13 -13.89
N THR A 149 -7.68 9.51 -14.28
CA THR A 149 -8.93 9.00 -13.66
C THR A 149 -9.64 7.95 -14.50
N ALA A 150 -9.10 7.59 -15.66
CA ALA A 150 -9.62 6.57 -16.55
C ALA A 150 -8.50 5.97 -17.39
N PHE A 151 -8.68 4.70 -17.76
CA PHE A 151 -7.77 3.99 -18.67
C PHE A 151 -8.53 2.94 -19.45
N THR A 152 -7.93 2.44 -20.53
CA THR A 152 -8.48 1.36 -21.36
C THR A 152 -7.51 0.18 -21.34
N ALA A 153 -8.02 -1.01 -21.06
CA ALA A 153 -7.25 -2.25 -21.12
C ALA A 153 -8.11 -3.39 -21.68
N ASP A 154 -7.53 -4.29 -22.46
CA ASP A 154 -8.22 -5.43 -23.09
C ASP A 154 -9.49 -5.02 -23.87
N GLY A 155 -9.50 -3.78 -24.42
CA GLY A 155 -10.64 -3.25 -25.18
C GLY A 155 -11.84 -2.83 -24.31
N GLN A 156 -11.67 -2.71 -23.00
CA GLN A 156 -12.66 -2.22 -22.05
C GLN A 156 -12.19 -0.92 -21.36
N ASP A 157 -13.15 -0.07 -21.03
CA ASP A 157 -12.89 1.18 -20.33
C ASP A 157 -13.07 0.99 -18.82
N TYR A 158 -12.12 1.54 -18.09
CA TYR A 158 -12.08 1.52 -16.62
C TYR A 158 -11.98 2.93 -16.09
N THR A 159 -12.52 3.15 -14.90
CA THR A 159 -12.32 4.39 -14.14
C THR A 159 -11.50 4.13 -12.90
N LEU A 160 -10.66 5.10 -12.56
CA LEU A 160 -9.83 5.10 -11.37
C LEU A 160 -10.25 6.29 -10.52
N ASP A 161 -10.69 6.05 -9.30
CA ASP A 161 -11.05 7.13 -8.39
C ASP A 161 -9.83 7.68 -7.63
N ALA A 162 -10.06 8.74 -6.84
CA ALA A 162 -9.00 9.40 -6.07
C ALA A 162 -8.38 8.49 -4.99
N ASP A 163 -9.09 7.47 -4.57
CA ASP A 163 -8.64 6.50 -3.57
C ASP A 163 -7.90 5.31 -4.21
N GLY A 164 -7.82 5.27 -5.54
CA GLY A 164 -7.15 4.22 -6.31
C GLY A 164 -8.05 3.03 -6.63
N ASN A 165 -9.38 3.13 -6.44
CA ASN A 165 -10.29 2.05 -6.80
C ASN A 165 -10.47 1.96 -8.31
N ILE A 166 -10.42 0.74 -8.83
CA ILE A 166 -10.59 0.39 -10.23
C ILE A 166 -12.03 -0.07 -10.44
N LEU A 167 -12.79 0.66 -11.25
CA LEU A 167 -14.19 0.34 -11.52
C LEU A 167 -14.39 0.04 -13.02
N SER A 168 -15.24 -0.93 -13.31
CA SER A 168 -15.76 -1.20 -14.65
C SER A 168 -17.27 -1.24 -14.62
N GLY A 169 -17.94 -0.41 -15.43
CA GLY A 169 -19.39 -0.30 -15.41
C GLY A 169 -20.03 0.07 -14.06
N GLY A 170 -19.25 0.75 -13.17
CA GLY A 170 -19.68 1.11 -11.82
C GLY A 170 -19.50 0.00 -10.77
N VAL A 171 -18.91 -1.14 -11.15
CA VAL A 171 -18.55 -2.23 -10.23
C VAL A 171 -17.07 -2.13 -9.91
N GLU A 172 -16.73 -2.17 -8.62
CA GLU A 172 -15.35 -2.19 -8.16
C GLU A 172 -14.72 -3.57 -8.41
N LEU A 173 -13.63 -3.59 -9.15
CA LEU A 173 -12.89 -4.81 -9.48
C LEU A 173 -11.63 -4.98 -8.62
N GLY A 174 -11.04 -3.86 -8.22
CA GLY A 174 -9.80 -3.87 -7.47
C GLY A 174 -9.37 -2.47 -7.07
N TYR A 175 -8.20 -2.37 -6.49
CA TYR A 175 -7.64 -1.10 -6.07
C TYR A 175 -6.11 -1.10 -6.15
N VAL A 176 -5.56 0.08 -6.40
CA VAL A 176 -4.12 0.34 -6.37
C VAL A 176 -3.75 0.75 -4.96
N SER A 177 -2.75 0.12 -4.37
CA SER A 177 -2.26 0.50 -3.06
C SER A 177 -0.77 0.25 -2.91
N ARG A 178 -0.14 1.02 -2.02
CA ARG A 178 1.23 0.77 -1.61
C ARG A 178 1.25 -0.23 -0.46
N PHE A 179 2.08 -1.26 -0.59
CA PHE A 179 2.29 -2.19 0.51
C PHE A 179 2.91 -1.47 1.71
N VAL A 180 2.25 -1.54 2.85
CA VAL A 180 2.73 -0.96 4.10
C VAL A 180 3.32 -2.05 4.98
N VAL A 181 4.50 -1.78 5.52
CA VAL A 181 5.15 -2.63 6.51
C VAL A 181 5.02 -1.94 7.86
N GLN A 182 4.53 -2.66 8.85
CA GLN A 182 4.60 -2.16 10.22
C GLN A 182 6.08 -2.00 10.58
N ALA A 183 6.48 -0.78 10.93
CA ALA A 183 7.82 -0.60 11.48
C ALA A 183 7.93 -1.50 12.71
N LYS A 184 8.91 -2.41 12.72
CA LYS A 184 9.32 -3.02 13.97
C LYS A 184 9.71 -1.86 14.87
N GLU A 185 9.02 -1.68 15.99
CA GLU A 185 9.52 -0.86 17.07
C GLU A 185 10.95 -1.27 17.29
N ASN A 186 11.85 -0.31 17.12
CA ASN A 186 13.29 -0.40 17.24
C ASN A 186 13.70 -1.67 17.96
N GLY A 187 13.87 -2.72 17.14
CA GLY A 187 14.31 -3.96 17.70
C GLY A 187 15.75 -3.76 18.17
N VAL A 188 15.88 -3.85 19.41
CA VAL A 188 17.09 -4.43 19.95
C VAL A 188 17.07 -5.90 19.59
#